data_67841c62de9daba716be802e44111131
#
_entry.id   67841c62de9daba716be802e44111131
#
_cell.length_a   1.000
_cell.length_b   1.000
_cell.length_c   1.000
_cell.angle_alpha   90.00
_cell.angle_beta   90.00
_cell.angle_gamma   90.00
#
_symmetry.space_group_name_H-M   'P 1'
#
loop_
_entity.id
_entity.type
_entity.pdbx_description
1 polymer ?
#
loop_
_entity_poly.entity_id
_entity_poly.type
_entity_poly.pdbx_seq_one_letter_code
_entity_poly.pdbx_strand_id
1 'polypeptide(L)'
;MNTTRLPARRPSRARNPYLAALGTLRGRLGIALVAVVVLAGLLAPLLTGHGPTDQSADGLRPFGAPGHPLGTDDLGRDLFSRVLYGIRADLGIIAVAVPLGALAGCVLALLAAAHPVADTVVQRAFDLVLAFPGLILALAVTAILGPGRLPVVLVIALAEIPVFGRLLRGGILVQREREYVVAARVGGTSRTRVLVRHILPNATDPLVVQIAVSLTVAVFIEGAMSFLGVGVRPPEPTLGGVLSQSVPYLAQAPHFAAGPLITVTALVLGLSLIAEALNREIRR
;
A
#
# COMPACT_ATOMS: atom_id res chain seq x y z
N MET A 1 -46.71 12.93 40.15
CA MET A 1 -45.41 13.17 39.44
C MET A 1 -44.71 11.82 39.29
N ASN A 2 -44.84 11.24 38.09
CA ASN A 2 -44.31 9.91 37.78
C ASN A 2 -42.95 10.08 37.09
N THR A 3 -41.88 9.94 37.81
CA THR A 3 -40.51 10.02 37.30
C THR A 3 -40.14 8.68 36.67
N THR A 4 -40.36 8.54 35.37
CA THR A 4 -39.88 7.44 34.55
C THR A 4 -38.34 7.48 34.50
N ARG A 5 -37.67 6.67 35.31
CA ARG A 5 -36.22 6.45 35.24
C ARG A 5 -35.91 5.77 33.90
N LEU A 6 -35.27 6.50 33.00
CA LEU A 6 -34.65 5.92 31.79
C LEU A 6 -33.65 4.87 32.23
N PRO A 7 -33.63 3.66 31.61
CA PRO A 7 -32.66 2.65 31.93
C PRO A 7 -31.25 3.15 31.56
N ALA A 8 -30.35 3.13 32.55
CA ALA A 8 -28.94 3.43 32.34
C ALA A 8 -28.39 2.50 31.24
N ARG A 9 -28.05 3.05 30.09
CA ARG A 9 -27.30 2.31 29.06
C ARG A 9 -25.99 1.84 29.71
N ARG A 10 -25.86 0.53 29.91
CA ARG A 10 -24.59 -0.10 30.29
C ARG A 10 -23.55 0.31 29.25
N PRO A 11 -22.37 0.82 29.69
CA PRO A 11 -21.29 1.09 28.75
C PRO A 11 -20.93 -0.24 28.09
N SER A 12 -21.19 -0.37 26.80
CA SER A 12 -20.68 -1.48 26.01
C SER A 12 -19.14 -1.42 26.13
N ARG A 13 -18.50 -2.51 26.51
CA ARG A 13 -17.06 -2.64 26.47
C ARG A 13 -16.60 -2.07 25.13
N ALA A 14 -15.79 -1.02 25.16
CA ALA A 14 -15.26 -0.38 23.96
C ALA A 14 -14.46 -1.44 23.19
N ARG A 15 -15.14 -2.03 22.21
CA ARG A 15 -14.53 -3.04 21.32
C ARG A 15 -13.59 -2.25 20.42
N ASN A 16 -12.30 -2.60 20.43
CA ASN A 16 -11.32 -1.94 19.57
C ASN A 16 -11.84 -1.97 18.11
N PRO A 17 -12.11 -0.80 17.48
CA PRO A 17 -12.75 -0.74 16.17
C PRO A 17 -11.93 -1.46 15.10
N TYR A 18 -10.61 -1.47 15.22
CA TYR A 18 -9.71 -2.18 14.30
C TYR A 18 -9.90 -3.70 14.36
N LEU A 19 -9.96 -4.27 15.58
CA LEU A 19 -10.22 -5.71 15.75
C LEU A 19 -11.64 -6.09 15.31
N ALA A 20 -12.61 -5.18 15.50
CA ALA A 20 -13.97 -5.39 15.04
C ALA A 20 -14.03 -5.41 13.50
N ALA A 21 -13.33 -4.50 12.84
CA ALA A 21 -13.22 -4.44 11.38
C ALA A 21 -12.65 -5.74 10.79
N LEU A 22 -11.52 -6.19 11.34
CA LEU A 22 -10.86 -7.41 10.90
C LEU A 22 -11.69 -8.67 11.18
N GLY A 23 -12.60 -8.63 12.16
CA GLY A 23 -13.57 -9.69 12.47
C GLY A 23 -14.75 -9.81 11.52
N THR A 24 -15.01 -8.81 10.67
CA THR A 24 -16.08 -8.85 9.66
C THR A 24 -15.78 -9.85 8.55
N LEU A 25 -16.79 -10.30 7.82
CA LEU A 25 -16.59 -11.21 6.67
C LEU A 25 -15.61 -10.60 5.65
N ARG A 26 -15.76 -9.31 5.33
CA ARG A 26 -14.87 -8.61 4.40
C ARG A 26 -13.44 -8.52 4.92
N GLY A 27 -13.28 -8.17 6.20
CA GLY A 27 -11.95 -8.13 6.84
C GLY A 27 -11.26 -9.49 6.80
N ARG A 28 -11.98 -10.57 7.14
CA ARG A 28 -11.44 -11.93 7.10
C ARG A 28 -11.06 -12.39 5.70
N LEU A 29 -11.92 -12.15 4.70
CA LEU A 29 -11.63 -12.48 3.30
C LEU A 29 -10.44 -11.67 2.79
N GLY A 30 -10.39 -10.37 3.09
CA GLY A 30 -9.26 -9.53 2.71
C GLY A 30 -7.94 -10.00 3.33
N ILE A 31 -7.94 -10.30 4.64
CA ILE A 31 -6.76 -10.85 5.32
C ILE A 31 -6.35 -12.20 4.72
N ALA A 32 -7.30 -13.08 4.45
CA ALA A 32 -7.00 -14.40 3.88
C ALA A 32 -6.35 -14.28 2.51
N LEU A 33 -6.89 -13.43 1.61
CA LEU A 33 -6.32 -13.19 0.28
C LEU A 33 -4.90 -12.60 0.38
N VAL A 34 -4.72 -11.56 1.16
CA VAL A 34 -3.40 -10.92 1.34
C VAL A 34 -2.42 -11.89 1.99
N ALA A 35 -2.83 -12.62 3.02
CA ALA A 35 -1.97 -13.58 3.71
C ALA A 35 -1.50 -14.71 2.78
N VAL A 36 -2.39 -15.25 1.95
CA VAL A 36 -2.02 -16.29 0.96
C VAL A 36 -0.96 -15.76 0.01
N VAL A 37 -1.16 -14.57 -0.57
CA VAL A 37 -0.20 -13.97 -1.51
C VAL A 37 1.12 -13.65 -0.81
N VAL A 38 1.08 -13.02 0.36
CA VAL A 38 2.29 -12.67 1.14
C VAL A 38 3.07 -13.91 1.54
N LEU A 39 2.39 -14.94 2.06
CA LEU A 39 3.04 -16.19 2.44
C LEU A 39 3.63 -16.91 1.22
N ALA A 40 2.92 -16.93 0.08
CA ALA A 40 3.44 -17.49 -1.16
C ALA A 40 4.75 -16.80 -1.59
N GLY A 41 4.80 -15.48 -1.56
CA GLY A 41 6.03 -14.72 -1.87
C GLY A 41 7.16 -14.93 -0.87
N LEU A 42 6.86 -14.94 0.43
CA LEU A 42 7.87 -15.17 1.47
C LEU A 42 8.45 -16.59 1.42
N LEU A 43 7.59 -17.57 1.16
CA LEU A 43 7.96 -18.98 1.08
C LEU A 43 8.44 -19.39 -0.32
N ALA A 44 8.58 -18.46 -1.28
CA ALA A 44 9.05 -18.73 -2.63
C ALA A 44 10.28 -19.66 -2.68
N PRO A 45 11.37 -19.46 -1.89
CA PRO A 45 12.53 -20.34 -1.93
C PRO A 45 12.25 -21.77 -1.48
N LEU A 46 11.17 -22.01 -0.72
CA LEU A 46 10.78 -23.33 -0.23
C LEU A 46 9.75 -24.01 -1.14
N LEU A 47 8.97 -23.22 -1.87
CA LEU A 47 7.87 -23.70 -2.72
C LEU A 47 8.31 -23.99 -4.16
N THR A 48 9.43 -23.39 -4.59
CA THR A 48 9.92 -23.53 -5.97
C THR A 48 11.13 -24.48 -6.02
N GLY A 49 11.10 -25.40 -6.98
CA GLY A 49 12.24 -26.28 -7.27
C GLY A 49 13.28 -25.66 -8.21
N HIS A 50 12.95 -24.51 -8.82
CA HIS A 50 13.79 -23.83 -9.82
C HIS A 50 14.04 -22.39 -9.38
N GLY A 51 15.20 -21.85 -9.69
CA GLY A 51 15.45 -20.41 -9.54
C GLY A 51 14.60 -19.59 -10.53
N PRO A 52 14.26 -18.33 -10.19
CA PRO A 52 13.41 -17.50 -11.04
C PRO A 52 14.09 -17.06 -12.35
N THR A 53 15.39 -17.33 -12.49
CA THR A 53 16.22 -16.99 -13.65
C THR A 53 16.77 -18.22 -14.38
N ASP A 54 16.54 -19.42 -13.83
CA ASP A 54 16.99 -20.67 -14.44
C ASP A 54 16.26 -20.90 -15.76
N GLN A 55 17.03 -21.10 -16.83
CA GLN A 55 16.50 -21.27 -18.18
C GLN A 55 16.58 -22.75 -18.57
N SER A 56 15.57 -23.23 -19.30
CA SER A 56 15.55 -24.54 -19.93
C SER A 56 15.52 -24.41 -21.46
N ALA A 57 15.84 -25.50 -22.17
CA ALA A 57 15.85 -25.49 -23.63
C ALA A 57 14.46 -25.28 -24.26
N ASP A 58 13.39 -25.59 -23.51
CA ASP A 58 12.01 -25.57 -24.02
C ASP A 58 11.24 -24.36 -23.47
N GLY A 59 11.11 -23.33 -24.27
CA GLY A 59 10.25 -22.18 -23.97
C GLY A 59 8.76 -22.46 -24.21
N LEU A 60 7.92 -21.68 -23.54
CA LEU A 60 6.45 -21.69 -23.70
C LEU A 60 5.79 -23.06 -23.43
N ARG A 61 6.34 -23.85 -22.51
CA ARG A 61 5.70 -25.11 -22.08
C ARG A 61 4.31 -24.81 -21.51
N PRO A 62 3.30 -25.66 -21.77
CA PRO A 62 1.94 -25.42 -21.34
C PRO A 62 1.77 -25.54 -19.82
N PHE A 63 0.66 -25.04 -19.31
CA PHE A 63 0.23 -25.23 -17.94
C PHE A 63 0.21 -26.73 -17.55
N GLY A 64 0.79 -27.04 -16.37
CA GLY A 64 0.89 -28.40 -15.85
C GLY A 64 2.00 -29.24 -16.49
N ALA A 65 2.94 -28.65 -17.23
CA ALA A 65 4.09 -29.37 -17.75
C ALA A 65 4.94 -29.99 -16.60
N PRO A 66 5.53 -31.16 -16.80
CA PRO A 66 6.32 -31.83 -15.76
C PRO A 66 7.41 -30.92 -15.21
N GLY A 67 7.41 -30.70 -13.87
CA GLY A 67 8.32 -29.81 -13.19
C GLY A 67 7.97 -28.31 -13.27
N HIS A 68 6.95 -27.93 -14.03
CA HIS A 68 6.55 -26.53 -14.27
C HIS A 68 5.03 -26.36 -14.08
N PRO A 69 4.53 -26.16 -12.85
CA PRO A 69 3.07 -26.11 -12.58
C PRO A 69 2.31 -25.07 -13.39
N LEU A 70 2.90 -23.89 -13.61
CA LEU A 70 2.32 -22.82 -14.45
C LEU A 70 2.89 -22.79 -15.88
N GLY A 71 3.70 -23.79 -16.27
CA GLY A 71 4.43 -23.79 -17.52
C GLY A 71 5.71 -22.96 -17.47
N THR A 72 6.27 -22.66 -18.64
CA THR A 72 7.48 -21.85 -18.79
C THR A 72 7.25 -20.58 -19.62
N ASP A 73 8.09 -19.58 -19.44
CA ASP A 73 8.12 -18.41 -20.29
C ASP A 73 8.86 -18.68 -21.62
N ASP A 74 9.03 -17.64 -22.44
CA ASP A 74 9.71 -17.68 -23.74
C ASP A 74 11.19 -18.10 -23.68
N LEU A 75 11.85 -17.93 -22.54
CA LEU A 75 13.22 -18.33 -22.28
C LEU A 75 13.33 -19.67 -21.51
N GLY A 76 12.21 -20.39 -21.37
CA GLY A 76 12.18 -21.67 -20.63
C GLY A 76 12.28 -21.51 -19.12
N ARG A 77 12.08 -20.32 -18.55
CA ARG A 77 12.09 -20.10 -17.09
C ARG A 77 10.75 -20.50 -16.49
N ASP A 78 10.78 -21.08 -15.29
CA ASP A 78 9.57 -21.55 -14.60
C ASP A 78 8.67 -20.39 -14.18
N LEU A 79 7.46 -20.35 -14.72
CA LEU A 79 6.48 -19.27 -14.44
C LEU A 79 6.01 -19.28 -12.99
N PHE A 80 5.88 -20.44 -12.36
CA PHE A 80 5.49 -20.52 -10.95
C PHE A 80 6.55 -19.86 -10.07
N SER A 81 7.81 -20.18 -10.27
CA SER A 81 8.93 -19.54 -9.59
C SER A 81 8.94 -18.03 -9.83
N ARG A 82 8.81 -17.58 -11.08
CA ARG A 82 8.83 -16.16 -11.44
C ARG A 82 7.70 -15.37 -10.79
N VAL A 83 6.51 -15.95 -10.69
CA VAL A 83 5.37 -15.32 -9.99
C VAL A 83 5.65 -15.19 -8.51
N LEU A 84 6.12 -16.27 -7.83
CA LEU A 84 6.38 -16.23 -6.39
C LEU A 84 7.52 -15.27 -6.03
N TYR A 85 8.61 -15.26 -6.78
CA TYR A 85 9.71 -14.32 -6.57
C TYR A 85 9.31 -12.90 -6.98
N GLY A 86 8.44 -12.73 -7.97
CA GLY A 86 7.85 -11.45 -8.34
C GLY A 86 7.02 -10.85 -7.18
N ILE A 87 6.16 -11.65 -6.54
CA ILE A 87 5.46 -11.23 -5.32
C ILE A 87 6.44 -10.72 -4.26
N ARG A 88 7.51 -11.48 -4.02
CA ARG A 88 8.53 -11.11 -3.01
C ARG A 88 9.22 -9.80 -3.35
N ALA A 89 9.56 -9.57 -4.63
CA ALA A 89 10.20 -8.34 -5.09
C ALA A 89 9.25 -7.14 -4.91
N ASP A 90 8.01 -7.25 -5.39
CA ASP A 90 7.00 -6.19 -5.35
C ASP A 90 6.62 -5.83 -3.90
N LEU A 91 6.36 -6.84 -3.06
CA LEU A 91 6.08 -6.62 -1.64
C LEU A 91 7.26 -5.96 -0.91
N GLY A 92 8.50 -6.32 -1.25
CA GLY A 92 9.70 -5.69 -0.68
C GLY A 92 9.78 -4.21 -1.01
N ILE A 93 9.48 -3.83 -2.25
CA ILE A 93 9.43 -2.43 -2.70
C ILE A 93 8.34 -1.66 -1.96
N ILE A 94 7.11 -2.19 -1.94
CA ILE A 94 5.94 -1.54 -1.36
C ILE A 94 6.08 -1.39 0.16
N ALA A 95 6.62 -2.42 0.83
CA ALA A 95 6.86 -2.41 2.28
C ALA A 95 7.87 -1.35 2.74
N VAL A 96 8.73 -0.87 1.85
CA VAL A 96 9.66 0.24 2.12
C VAL A 96 9.05 1.57 1.67
N ALA A 97 8.49 1.62 0.47
CA ALA A 97 8.05 2.85 -0.16
C ALA A 97 6.87 3.53 0.57
N VAL A 98 5.83 2.76 0.92
CA VAL A 98 4.63 3.31 1.58
C VAL A 98 4.95 3.85 2.98
N PRO A 99 5.63 3.12 3.88
CA PRO A 99 6.02 3.68 5.18
C PRO A 99 6.94 4.89 5.06
N LEU A 100 7.88 4.91 4.09
CA LEU A 100 8.77 6.04 3.86
C LEU A 100 7.97 7.30 3.49
N GLY A 101 7.06 7.19 2.53
CA GLY A 101 6.20 8.30 2.11
C GLY A 101 5.25 8.75 3.22
N ALA A 102 4.64 7.81 3.94
CA ALA A 102 3.76 8.07 5.08
C ALA A 102 4.51 8.82 6.19
N LEU A 103 5.69 8.34 6.59
CA LEU A 103 6.50 8.97 7.62
C LEU A 103 6.93 10.38 7.21
N ALA A 104 7.46 10.53 6.00
CA ALA A 104 7.90 11.83 5.49
C ALA A 104 6.73 12.83 5.42
N GLY A 105 5.58 12.41 4.90
CA GLY A 105 4.37 13.24 4.84
C GLY A 105 3.87 13.66 6.23
N CYS A 106 3.82 12.72 7.18
CA CYS A 106 3.43 13.01 8.56
C CYS A 106 4.41 13.95 9.25
N VAL A 107 5.73 13.76 9.08
CA VAL A 107 6.76 14.64 9.65
C VAL A 107 6.62 16.05 9.08
N LEU A 108 6.48 16.20 7.76
CA LEU A 108 6.27 17.51 7.12
C LEU A 108 5.00 18.20 7.63
N ALA A 109 3.90 17.47 7.79
CA ALA A 109 2.67 18.02 8.35
C ALA A 109 2.82 18.50 9.80
N LEU A 110 3.57 17.75 10.63
CA LEU A 110 3.86 18.14 12.03
C LEU A 110 4.74 19.38 12.10
N LEU A 111 5.79 19.45 11.28
CA LEU A 111 6.67 20.63 11.20
C LEU A 111 5.89 21.86 10.71
N ALA A 112 5.05 21.69 9.71
CA ALA A 112 4.17 22.73 9.18
C ALA A 112 3.15 23.23 10.20
N ALA A 113 2.65 22.36 11.08
CA ALA A 113 1.68 22.72 12.11
C ALA A 113 2.20 23.74 13.15
N ALA A 114 3.51 23.97 13.21
CA ALA A 114 4.14 24.90 14.16
C ALA A 114 4.02 26.36 13.73
N HIS A 115 4.02 26.66 12.40
CA HIS A 115 4.04 28.04 11.89
C HIS A 115 3.23 28.19 10.59
N PRO A 116 2.40 29.27 10.44
CA PRO A 116 1.53 29.45 9.26
C PRO A 116 2.28 29.52 7.93
N VAL A 117 3.47 30.16 7.91
CA VAL A 117 4.29 30.23 6.68
C VAL A 117 4.81 28.85 6.30
N ALA A 118 5.29 28.06 7.27
CA ALA A 118 5.73 26.69 7.03
C ALA A 118 4.58 25.81 6.49
N ASP A 119 3.38 25.96 7.04
CA ASP A 119 2.19 25.27 6.56
C ASP A 119 1.90 25.62 5.09
N THR A 120 1.93 26.90 4.73
CA THR A 120 1.71 27.34 3.34
C THR A 120 2.77 26.76 2.39
N VAL A 121 4.05 26.80 2.77
CA VAL A 121 5.15 26.27 1.93
C VAL A 121 5.01 24.77 1.72
N VAL A 122 4.76 24.02 2.79
CA VAL A 122 4.59 22.56 2.71
C VAL A 122 3.37 22.19 1.84
N GLN A 123 2.24 22.92 2.00
CA GLN A 123 1.06 22.64 1.16
C GLN A 123 1.35 22.94 -0.32
N ARG A 124 2.11 24.01 -0.64
CA ARG A 124 2.52 24.30 -2.03
C ARG A 124 3.47 23.24 -2.58
N ALA A 125 4.37 22.69 -1.76
CA ALA A 125 5.21 21.57 -2.17
C ALA A 125 4.37 20.33 -2.45
N PHE A 126 3.34 20.04 -1.65
CA PHE A 126 2.39 18.96 -1.90
C PHE A 126 1.58 19.19 -3.19
N ASP A 127 1.14 20.44 -3.45
CA ASP A 127 0.46 20.81 -4.70
C ASP A 127 1.34 20.51 -5.91
N LEU A 128 2.63 20.85 -5.84
CA LEU A 128 3.58 20.60 -6.92
C LEU A 128 3.73 19.10 -7.21
N VAL A 129 3.88 18.26 -6.19
CA VAL A 129 3.97 16.81 -6.39
C VAL A 129 2.71 16.25 -7.04
N LEU A 130 1.52 16.67 -6.56
CA LEU A 130 0.23 16.18 -7.07
C LEU A 130 -0.14 16.77 -8.45
N ALA A 131 0.50 17.84 -8.89
CA ALA A 131 0.32 18.39 -10.23
C ALA A 131 0.92 17.50 -11.31
N PHE A 132 1.89 16.64 -10.97
CA PHE A 132 2.46 15.71 -11.93
C PHE A 132 1.57 14.46 -12.07
N PRO A 133 1.16 14.10 -13.30
CA PRO A 133 0.59 12.79 -13.54
C PRO A 133 1.56 11.69 -13.10
N GLY A 134 1.08 10.71 -12.33
CA GLY A 134 1.92 9.70 -11.69
C GLY A 134 2.91 8.98 -12.62
N LEU A 135 2.48 8.63 -13.84
CA LEU A 135 3.36 8.00 -14.83
C LEU A 135 4.43 8.96 -15.36
N ILE A 136 4.13 10.25 -15.50
CA ILE A 136 5.13 11.26 -15.92
C ILE A 136 6.17 11.44 -14.82
N LEU A 137 5.75 11.49 -13.55
CA LEU A 137 6.66 11.51 -12.41
C LEU A 137 7.57 10.28 -12.40
N ALA A 138 7.00 9.08 -12.64
CA ALA A 138 7.74 7.83 -12.73
C ALA A 138 8.81 7.87 -13.84
N LEU A 139 8.42 8.32 -15.03
CA LEU A 139 9.35 8.47 -16.16
C LEU A 139 10.46 9.48 -15.86
N ALA A 140 10.13 10.62 -15.27
CA ALA A 140 11.11 11.66 -14.93
C ALA A 140 12.14 11.15 -13.91
N VAL A 141 11.69 10.50 -12.83
CA VAL A 141 12.58 9.93 -11.81
C VAL A 141 13.47 8.83 -12.42
N THR A 142 12.87 7.97 -13.24
CA THR A 142 13.61 6.88 -13.90
C THR A 142 14.59 7.40 -14.96
N ALA A 143 14.28 8.49 -15.66
CA ALA A 143 15.20 9.11 -16.61
C ALA A 143 16.48 9.64 -15.94
N ILE A 144 16.36 10.10 -14.68
CA ILE A 144 17.49 10.63 -13.91
C ILE A 144 18.31 9.52 -13.27
N LEU A 145 17.65 8.53 -12.64
CA LEU A 145 18.28 7.50 -11.81
C LEU A 145 18.54 6.19 -12.54
N GLY A 146 18.00 6.03 -13.74
CA GLY A 146 17.90 4.76 -14.43
C GLY A 146 16.77 3.88 -13.87
N PRO A 147 16.29 2.85 -14.60
CA PRO A 147 15.30 1.90 -14.08
C PRO A 147 15.90 0.96 -13.04
N GLY A 148 15.10 0.58 -12.04
CA GLY A 148 15.52 -0.27 -10.93
C GLY A 148 14.59 -0.16 -9.73
N ARG A 149 14.89 -0.86 -8.65
CA ARG A 149 14.09 -0.85 -7.41
C ARG A 149 14.03 0.53 -6.75
N LEU A 150 15.17 1.25 -6.70
CA LEU A 150 15.25 2.54 -6.02
C LEU A 150 14.32 3.61 -6.64
N PRO A 151 14.31 3.83 -7.98
CA PRO A 151 13.35 4.74 -8.59
C PRO A 151 11.90 4.41 -8.27
N VAL A 152 11.52 3.12 -8.29
CA VAL A 152 10.15 2.70 -7.95
C VAL A 152 9.80 3.05 -6.51
N VAL A 153 10.70 2.76 -5.54
CA VAL A 153 10.52 3.15 -4.13
C VAL A 153 10.34 4.65 -4.00
N LEU A 154 11.17 5.45 -4.68
CA LEU A 154 11.11 6.91 -4.60
C LEU A 154 9.84 7.48 -5.22
N VAL A 155 9.39 6.95 -6.36
CA VAL A 155 8.15 7.40 -7.01
C VAL A 155 6.95 7.14 -6.11
N ILE A 156 6.83 5.93 -5.56
CA ILE A 156 5.75 5.58 -4.65
C ILE A 156 5.82 6.45 -3.39
N ALA A 157 7.00 6.58 -2.77
CA ALA A 157 7.17 7.40 -1.57
C ALA A 157 6.82 8.87 -1.83
N LEU A 158 7.27 9.46 -2.94
CA LEU A 158 6.94 10.84 -3.34
C LEU A 158 5.44 11.04 -3.51
N ALA A 159 4.74 10.09 -4.16
CA ALA A 159 3.29 10.15 -4.34
C ALA A 159 2.53 10.09 -2.99
N GLU A 160 3.02 9.31 -2.03
CA GLU A 160 2.39 9.13 -0.73
C GLU A 160 2.64 10.30 0.25
N ILE A 161 3.73 11.06 0.12
CA ILE A 161 4.05 12.21 0.98
C ILE A 161 2.87 13.19 1.11
N PRO A 162 2.31 13.75 0.02
CA PRO A 162 1.20 14.70 0.13
C PRO A 162 -0.09 14.06 0.65
N VAL A 163 -0.32 12.78 0.36
CA VAL A 163 -1.51 12.05 0.79
C VAL A 163 -1.55 11.96 2.32
N PHE A 164 -0.51 11.42 2.94
CA PHE A 164 -0.42 11.30 4.39
C PHE A 164 -0.27 12.66 5.08
N GLY A 165 0.51 13.58 4.48
CA GLY A 165 0.71 14.92 5.02
C GLY A 165 -0.58 15.71 5.12
N ARG A 166 -1.42 15.72 4.08
CA ARG A 166 -2.72 16.40 4.07
C ARG A 166 -3.72 15.73 5.00
N LEU A 167 -3.73 14.40 5.03
CA LEU A 167 -4.64 13.66 5.90
C LEU A 167 -4.37 13.95 7.38
N LEU A 168 -3.10 13.88 7.81
CA LEU A 168 -2.73 14.21 9.17
C LEU A 168 -3.00 15.67 9.51
N ARG A 169 -2.66 16.61 8.60
CA ARG A 169 -2.95 18.03 8.78
C ARG A 169 -4.45 18.28 8.98
N GLY A 170 -5.30 17.68 8.15
CA GLY A 170 -6.75 17.76 8.28
C GLY A 170 -7.23 17.26 9.65
N GLY A 171 -6.73 16.10 10.08
CA GLY A 171 -7.00 15.57 11.40
C GLY A 171 -6.58 16.50 12.54
N ILE A 172 -5.39 17.10 12.46
CA ILE A 172 -4.89 18.07 13.44
C ILE A 172 -5.81 19.30 13.51
N LEU A 173 -6.25 19.83 12.37
CA LEU A 173 -7.13 21.02 12.34
C LEU A 173 -8.47 20.70 12.99
N VAL A 174 -9.10 19.58 12.66
CA VAL A 174 -10.36 19.14 13.27
C VAL A 174 -10.23 18.97 14.79
N GLN A 175 -9.16 18.35 15.25
CA GLN A 175 -8.97 18.11 16.68
C GLN A 175 -8.65 19.40 17.46
N ARG A 176 -8.04 20.39 16.82
CA ARG A 176 -7.76 21.69 17.47
C ARG A 176 -9.00 22.43 17.96
N GLU A 177 -10.14 22.21 17.31
CA GLU A 177 -11.45 22.84 17.63
C GLU A 177 -12.24 22.08 18.71
N ARG A 178 -11.76 20.92 19.15
CA ARG A 178 -12.47 20.11 20.15
C ARG A 178 -12.37 20.72 21.55
N GLU A 179 -13.47 20.62 22.32
CA GLU A 179 -13.62 21.18 23.66
C GLU A 179 -12.52 20.73 24.63
N TYR A 180 -12.12 19.44 24.58
CA TYR A 180 -11.05 18.93 25.43
C TYR A 180 -9.68 19.58 25.15
N VAL A 181 -9.44 19.99 23.90
CA VAL A 181 -8.21 20.70 23.52
C VAL A 181 -8.26 22.14 24.02
N VAL A 182 -9.42 22.79 23.91
CA VAL A 182 -9.66 24.14 24.45
C VAL A 182 -9.46 24.13 25.97
N ALA A 183 -10.08 23.18 26.67
CA ALA A 183 -9.92 23.00 28.12
C ALA A 183 -8.46 22.80 28.53
N ALA A 184 -7.70 21.98 27.81
CA ALA A 184 -6.27 21.76 28.10
C ALA A 184 -5.43 23.04 27.93
N ARG A 185 -5.77 23.89 26.93
CA ARG A 185 -5.10 25.20 26.72
C ARG A 185 -5.43 26.19 27.83
N VAL A 186 -6.71 26.27 28.23
CA VAL A 186 -7.15 27.14 29.34
C VAL A 186 -6.47 26.69 30.65
N GLY A 187 -6.26 25.38 30.85
CA GLY A 187 -5.52 24.82 31.97
C GLY A 187 -3.99 25.04 31.91
N GLY A 188 -3.48 25.87 30.99
CA GLY A 188 -2.06 26.26 30.91
C GLY A 188 -1.14 25.20 30.27
N THR A 189 -1.68 24.16 29.63
CA THR A 189 -0.85 23.13 28.98
C THR A 189 -0.13 23.71 27.76
N SER A 190 1.18 23.49 27.64
CA SER A 190 1.99 23.98 26.52
C SER A 190 1.51 23.46 25.17
N ARG A 191 1.67 24.25 24.09
CA ARG A 191 1.22 23.92 22.73
C ARG A 191 1.74 22.58 22.24
N THR A 192 3.01 22.27 22.48
CA THR A 192 3.62 20.98 22.08
C THR A 192 3.00 19.82 22.84
N ARG A 193 2.76 19.97 24.15
CA ARG A 193 2.13 18.91 24.95
C ARG A 193 0.67 18.68 24.51
N VAL A 194 -0.07 19.74 24.18
CA VAL A 194 -1.42 19.64 23.62
C VAL A 194 -1.39 18.89 22.29
N LEU A 195 -0.46 19.22 21.39
CA LEU A 195 -0.31 18.58 20.09
C LEU A 195 -0.02 17.07 20.26
N VAL A 196 1.02 16.73 21.01
CA VAL A 196 1.51 15.34 21.09
C VAL A 196 0.59 14.46 21.93
N ARG A 197 0.03 14.96 23.04
CA ARG A 197 -0.70 14.15 24.02
C ARG A 197 -2.22 14.14 23.80
N HIS A 198 -2.77 15.20 23.18
CA HIS A 198 -4.22 15.34 23.03
C HIS A 198 -4.69 15.33 21.59
N ILE A 199 -3.97 15.95 20.65
CA ILE A 199 -4.38 16.07 19.26
C ILE A 199 -3.93 14.85 18.45
N LEU A 200 -2.63 14.57 18.45
CA LEU A 200 -2.02 13.57 17.58
C LEU A 200 -2.63 12.16 17.74
N PRO A 201 -2.84 11.62 18.96
CA PRO A 201 -3.42 10.29 19.11
C PRO A 201 -4.82 10.14 18.50
N ASN A 202 -5.60 11.25 18.48
CA ASN A 202 -6.95 11.27 17.92
C ASN A 202 -7.00 11.73 16.44
N ALA A 203 -5.90 12.25 15.91
CA ALA A 203 -5.77 12.67 14.51
C ALA A 203 -5.25 11.55 13.60
N THR A 204 -4.77 10.43 14.17
CA THR A 204 -4.11 9.34 13.42
C THR A 204 -5.06 8.25 12.96
N ASP A 205 -6.28 8.15 13.49
CA ASP A 205 -7.23 7.10 13.09
C ASP A 205 -7.44 6.98 11.57
N PRO A 206 -7.60 8.08 10.80
CA PRO A 206 -7.74 7.98 9.35
C PRO A 206 -6.49 7.45 8.64
N LEU A 207 -5.30 7.59 9.25
CA LEU A 207 -4.05 7.10 8.65
C LEU A 207 -4.02 5.57 8.56
N VAL A 208 -4.66 4.88 9.49
CA VAL A 208 -4.72 3.40 9.48
C VAL A 208 -5.48 2.90 8.26
N VAL A 209 -6.60 3.53 7.92
CA VAL A 209 -7.35 3.22 6.68
C VAL A 209 -6.51 3.58 5.46
N GLN A 210 -5.85 4.75 5.50
CA GLN A 210 -5.03 5.23 4.39
C GLN A 210 -3.89 4.27 4.07
N ILE A 211 -3.25 3.64 5.07
CA ILE A 211 -2.19 2.64 4.81
C ILE A 211 -2.69 1.52 3.89
N ALA A 212 -3.88 0.96 4.15
CA ALA A 212 -4.42 -0.11 3.32
C ALA A 212 -4.76 0.36 1.89
N VAL A 213 -5.26 1.60 1.75
CA VAL A 213 -5.49 2.23 0.44
C VAL A 213 -4.17 2.46 -0.29
N SER A 214 -3.18 3.03 0.40
CA SER A 214 -1.86 3.31 -0.17
C SER A 214 -1.12 2.05 -0.62
N LEU A 215 -1.22 0.96 0.15
CA LEU A 215 -0.66 -0.33 -0.28
C LEU A 215 -1.30 -0.81 -1.60
N THR A 216 -2.62 -0.62 -1.76
CA THR A 216 -3.32 -0.97 -3.01
C THR A 216 -2.82 -0.12 -4.18
N VAL A 217 -2.71 1.19 -3.98
CA VAL A 217 -2.22 2.13 -5.01
C VAL A 217 -0.75 1.84 -5.36
N ALA A 218 0.08 1.52 -4.36
CA ALA A 218 1.49 1.18 -4.56
C ALA A 218 1.68 -0.08 -5.42
N VAL A 219 0.81 -1.10 -5.26
CA VAL A 219 0.79 -2.29 -6.14
C VAL A 219 0.56 -1.88 -7.60
N PHE A 220 -0.38 -0.95 -7.85
CA PHE A 220 -0.64 -0.46 -9.20
C PHE A 220 0.53 0.36 -9.77
N ILE A 221 1.13 1.25 -8.98
CA ILE A 221 2.26 2.08 -9.43
C ILE A 221 3.46 1.19 -9.76
N GLU A 222 3.82 0.25 -8.87
CA GLU A 222 4.90 -0.71 -9.08
C GLU A 222 4.64 -1.54 -10.35
N GLY A 223 3.45 -2.18 -10.41
CA GLY A 223 3.05 -3.01 -11.54
C GLY A 223 3.09 -2.25 -12.87
N ALA A 224 2.59 -1.01 -12.91
CA ALA A 224 2.62 -0.18 -14.11
C ALA A 224 4.05 0.20 -14.52
N MET A 225 4.90 0.61 -13.56
CA MET A 225 6.30 0.96 -13.85
C MET A 225 7.08 -0.25 -14.38
N SER A 226 6.92 -1.42 -13.75
CA SER A 226 7.58 -2.65 -14.17
C SER A 226 7.02 -3.18 -15.49
N PHE A 227 5.70 -3.06 -15.73
CA PHE A 227 5.08 -3.39 -17.01
C PHE A 227 5.60 -2.53 -18.16
N LEU A 228 5.80 -1.23 -17.94
CA LEU A 228 6.34 -0.29 -18.94
C LEU A 228 7.88 -0.40 -19.11
N GLY A 229 8.54 -1.27 -18.33
CA GLY A 229 9.99 -1.44 -18.41
C GLY A 229 10.82 -0.35 -17.74
N VAL A 230 10.18 0.57 -16.99
CA VAL A 230 10.83 1.64 -16.23
C VAL A 230 10.98 1.30 -14.74
N GLY A 231 10.46 0.15 -14.31
CA GLY A 231 10.61 -0.41 -12.98
C GLY A 231 11.85 -1.28 -12.83
N VAL A 232 11.69 -2.43 -12.17
CA VAL A 232 12.77 -3.40 -11.95
C VAL A 232 13.17 -4.06 -13.26
N ARG A 233 14.49 -4.14 -13.51
CA ARG A 233 15.02 -4.70 -14.75
C ARG A 233 15.11 -6.23 -14.74
N PRO A 234 14.88 -6.90 -15.88
CA PRO A 234 15.27 -8.29 -16.03
C PRO A 234 16.77 -8.49 -15.70
N PRO A 235 17.19 -9.67 -15.20
CA PRO A 235 16.42 -10.92 -15.13
C PRO A 235 15.51 -11.05 -13.91
N GLU A 236 15.55 -10.08 -12.98
CA GLU A 236 14.77 -10.11 -11.76
C GLU A 236 13.24 -10.06 -12.08
N PRO A 237 12.43 -11.01 -11.58
CA PRO A 237 11.01 -11.01 -11.83
C PRO A 237 10.28 -10.01 -10.93
N THR A 238 9.29 -9.34 -11.51
CA THR A 238 8.19 -8.63 -10.84
C THR A 238 6.89 -9.05 -11.50
N LEU A 239 5.76 -8.91 -10.83
CA LEU A 239 4.47 -9.31 -11.43
C LEU A 239 4.17 -8.48 -12.69
N GLY A 240 4.42 -7.15 -12.64
CA GLY A 240 4.29 -6.28 -13.79
C GLY A 240 5.24 -6.62 -14.93
N GLY A 241 6.50 -6.94 -14.62
CA GLY A 241 7.50 -7.34 -15.61
C GLY A 241 7.18 -8.67 -16.29
N VAL A 242 6.73 -9.70 -15.52
CA VAL A 242 6.29 -10.98 -16.08
C VAL A 242 5.05 -10.78 -16.96
N LEU A 243 4.10 -9.92 -16.54
CA LEU A 243 2.92 -9.60 -17.35
C LEU A 243 3.29 -8.90 -18.65
N SER A 244 4.22 -7.95 -18.63
CA SER A 244 4.74 -7.27 -19.83
C SER A 244 5.35 -8.27 -20.84
N GLN A 245 6.16 -9.19 -20.34
CA GLN A 245 6.80 -10.24 -21.16
C GLN A 245 5.79 -11.21 -21.77
N SER A 246 4.63 -11.40 -21.15
CA SER A 246 3.58 -12.30 -21.68
C SER A 246 2.81 -11.73 -22.86
N VAL A 247 2.79 -10.40 -23.04
CA VAL A 247 1.95 -9.71 -24.06
C VAL A 247 2.14 -10.25 -25.49
N PRO A 248 3.38 -10.45 -25.99
CA PRO A 248 3.59 -10.99 -27.35
C PRO A 248 3.09 -12.42 -27.53
N TYR A 249 2.91 -13.16 -26.44
CA TYR A 249 2.59 -14.60 -26.45
C TYR A 249 1.15 -14.91 -26.05
N LEU A 250 0.30 -13.90 -25.82
CA LEU A 250 -1.08 -14.09 -25.31
C LEU A 250 -1.93 -15.02 -26.18
N ALA A 251 -1.74 -15.00 -27.50
CA ALA A 251 -2.47 -15.89 -28.42
C ALA A 251 -2.00 -17.35 -28.36
N GLN A 252 -0.72 -17.59 -28.03
CA GLN A 252 -0.10 -18.93 -28.03
C GLN A 252 -0.03 -19.54 -26.63
N ALA A 253 0.24 -18.70 -25.61
CA ALA A 253 0.47 -19.11 -24.24
C ALA A 253 -0.26 -18.19 -23.23
N PRO A 254 -1.61 -18.16 -23.20
CA PRO A 254 -2.37 -17.27 -22.31
C PRO A 254 -2.09 -17.54 -20.81
N HIS A 255 -1.65 -18.74 -20.46
CA HIS A 255 -1.26 -19.13 -19.11
C HIS A 255 -0.07 -18.32 -18.59
N PHE A 256 0.78 -17.75 -19.46
CA PHE A 256 1.90 -16.91 -19.12
C PHE A 256 1.43 -15.63 -18.36
N ALA A 257 0.33 -15.01 -18.81
CA ALA A 257 -0.25 -13.85 -18.15
C ALA A 257 -1.11 -14.20 -16.92
N ALA A 258 -1.68 -15.43 -16.89
CA ALA A 258 -2.68 -15.79 -15.90
C ALA A 258 -2.13 -15.75 -14.45
N GLY A 259 -0.94 -16.29 -14.22
CA GLY A 259 -0.31 -16.29 -12.90
C GLY A 259 -0.16 -14.90 -12.28
N PRO A 260 0.57 -13.99 -12.92
CA PRO A 260 0.75 -12.62 -12.39
C PRO A 260 -0.59 -11.86 -12.31
N LEU A 261 -1.49 -12.00 -13.28
CA LEU A 261 -2.78 -11.31 -13.28
C LEU A 261 -3.67 -11.73 -12.10
N ILE A 262 -3.80 -13.03 -11.86
CA ILE A 262 -4.57 -13.56 -10.71
C ILE A 262 -3.96 -13.07 -9.40
N THR A 263 -2.64 -13.07 -9.30
CA THR A 263 -1.91 -12.66 -8.09
C THR A 263 -2.12 -11.17 -7.79
N VAL A 264 -1.93 -10.29 -8.77
CA VAL A 264 -2.17 -8.85 -8.62
C VAL A 264 -3.63 -8.59 -8.24
N THR A 265 -4.58 -9.25 -8.94
CA THR A 265 -6.01 -9.11 -8.64
C THR A 265 -6.34 -9.54 -7.21
N ALA A 266 -5.82 -10.69 -6.76
CA ALA A 266 -6.04 -11.17 -5.40
C ALA A 266 -5.47 -10.21 -4.34
N LEU A 267 -4.27 -9.67 -4.57
CA LEU A 267 -3.62 -8.72 -3.66
C LEU A 267 -4.40 -7.41 -3.57
N VAL A 268 -4.76 -6.82 -4.71
CA VAL A 268 -5.54 -5.57 -4.79
C VAL A 268 -6.91 -5.74 -4.16
N LEU A 269 -7.62 -6.82 -4.50
CA LEU A 269 -8.93 -7.12 -3.91
C LEU A 269 -8.84 -7.32 -2.41
N GLY A 270 -7.85 -8.09 -1.94
CA GLY A 270 -7.63 -8.33 -0.52
C GLY A 270 -7.36 -7.05 0.27
N LEU A 271 -6.45 -6.19 -0.21
CA LEU A 271 -6.14 -4.90 0.41
C LEU A 271 -7.34 -3.96 0.39
N SER A 272 -8.10 -3.91 -0.70
CA SER A 272 -9.32 -3.09 -0.82
C SER A 272 -10.41 -3.54 0.17
N LEU A 273 -10.61 -4.85 0.34
CA LEU A 273 -11.55 -5.38 1.34
C LEU A 273 -11.15 -5.03 2.78
N ILE A 274 -9.85 -5.04 3.10
CA ILE A 274 -9.33 -4.60 4.40
C ILE A 274 -9.59 -3.11 4.59
N ALA A 275 -9.27 -2.27 3.59
CA ALA A 275 -9.48 -0.84 3.65
C ALA A 275 -10.98 -0.50 3.86
N GLU A 276 -11.86 -1.18 3.14
CA GLU A 276 -13.32 -0.98 3.28
C GLU A 276 -13.84 -1.42 4.65
N ALA A 277 -13.37 -2.55 5.18
CA ALA A 277 -13.74 -3.04 6.51
C ALA A 277 -13.33 -2.04 7.60
N LEU A 278 -12.08 -1.54 7.54
CA LEU A 278 -11.56 -0.53 8.47
C LEU A 278 -12.36 0.78 8.38
N ASN A 279 -12.59 1.28 7.16
CA ASN A 279 -13.31 2.55 6.96
C ASN A 279 -14.74 2.51 7.50
N ARG A 280 -15.44 1.37 7.39
CA ARG A 280 -16.81 1.21 7.89
C ARG A 280 -16.88 1.20 9.41
N GLU A 281 -15.94 0.54 10.08
CA GLU A 281 -15.97 0.42 11.55
C GLU A 281 -15.45 1.69 12.26
N ILE A 282 -14.50 2.41 11.65
CA ILE A 282 -13.99 3.69 12.21
C ILE A 282 -15.01 4.82 12.08
N ARG A 283 -15.90 4.76 11.06
CA ARG A 283 -16.95 5.77 10.88
C ARG A 283 -18.22 5.51 11.71
N ARG A 284 -18.34 4.37 12.37
CA ARG A 284 -19.44 4.02 13.29
C ARG A 284 -19.22 4.57 14.68
#